data_20cda913ff749ff42da6898018c56045
#
_entry.id   20cda913ff749ff42da6898018c56045
#
_cell.length_a   1.000
_cell.length_b   1.000
_cell.length_c   1.000
_cell.angle_alpha   90.00
_cell.angle_beta   90.00
_cell.angle_gamma   90.00
#
_symmetry.space_group_name_H-M   'P 1'
#
loop_
_entity.id
_entity.type
_entity.pdbx_description
1 polymer ?
#
loop_
_entity_poly.entity_id
_entity_poly.type
_entity_poly.pdbx_seq_one_letter_code
_entity_poly.pdbx_strand_id
1 'polypeptide(L)'
;MTLEPAFALKKPEPIMFKIIKYLSVISALTLTAACDMGKSSYELEVKADITEFEVYGQKSSHIDIDERTVNVVLNEDARLDDLNIHRVRFSHFARCADVNIADGKRIDLSSPVTLTLTSGRKDYVWTIMAEQPVSYYVRCEGQVGEAAINAEAHTICVTIQTTGSSYQDSRMKLKILDMKLGREGSRVVSTTGYKESPQAISGFPVVLDCFFERTFTVEDHGETVVWTMITLPA
;
A
#
# COMPACT_ATOMS: atom_id res chain seq x y z
N MET A 1 57.98 13.24 75.24
CA MET A 1 58.47 11.95 75.71
C MET A 1 57.75 10.90 74.96
N THR A 2 58.54 10.37 73.98
CA THR A 2 58.63 8.97 73.56
C THR A 2 57.42 8.31 72.97
N LEU A 3 57.42 7.59 71.93
CA LEU A 3 58.37 6.88 71.06
C LEU A 3 57.59 6.37 69.84
N GLU A 4 58.16 6.43 68.74
CA GLU A 4 57.71 5.64 67.55
C GLU A 4 57.76 4.13 67.86
N PRO A 5 56.97 3.36 67.12
CA PRO A 5 57.53 2.13 66.65
C PRO A 5 57.34 1.82 65.16
N ALA A 6 58.47 1.50 64.60
CA ALA A 6 58.79 0.39 63.70
C ALA A 6 58.03 0.20 62.41
N PHE A 7 58.70 0.58 61.36
CA PHE A 7 58.57 0.10 59.94
C PHE A 7 58.69 -1.46 59.95
N ALA A 8 57.61 -2.13 59.66
CA ALA A 8 57.66 -3.54 59.31
C ALA A 8 58.02 -3.70 57.81
N LEU A 9 59.19 -4.17 57.54
CA LEU A 9 59.70 -4.57 56.21
C LEU A 9 58.84 -5.69 55.61
N LYS A 10 58.09 -5.35 54.58
CA LYS A 10 57.33 -6.31 53.79
C LYS A 10 58.32 -7.18 53.00
N LYS A 11 58.38 -8.49 53.35
CA LYS A 11 59.21 -9.49 52.66
C LYS A 11 58.86 -9.48 51.16
N PRO A 12 59.85 -9.45 50.25
CA PRO A 12 59.60 -9.56 48.82
C PRO A 12 59.10 -10.98 48.52
N GLU A 13 57.94 -11.06 47.91
CA GLU A 13 57.47 -12.32 47.33
C GLU A 13 58.40 -12.71 46.15
N PRO A 14 58.79 -13.98 46.03
CA PRO A 14 59.66 -14.43 44.98
C PRO A 14 58.97 -14.25 43.62
N ILE A 15 59.65 -13.63 42.69
CA ILE A 15 59.22 -13.28 41.32
C ILE A 15 58.59 -14.50 40.60
N MET A 16 59.02 -15.70 40.96
CA MET A 16 58.52 -16.96 40.41
C MET A 16 57.01 -17.20 40.69
N PHE A 17 56.51 -16.79 41.85
CA PHE A 17 55.08 -16.92 42.20
C PHE A 17 54.19 -15.95 41.43
N LYS A 18 54.68 -14.79 41.04
CA LYS A 18 53.92 -13.84 40.19
C LYS A 18 53.78 -14.35 38.78
N ILE A 19 54.83 -14.97 38.24
CA ILE A 19 54.83 -15.51 36.86
C ILE A 19 53.84 -16.68 36.77
N ILE A 20 53.75 -17.55 37.76
CA ILE A 20 52.81 -18.67 37.76
C ILE A 20 51.34 -18.16 37.84
N LYS A 21 51.05 -17.11 38.62
CA LYS A 21 49.71 -16.50 38.64
C LYS A 21 49.31 -15.88 37.30
N TYR A 22 50.23 -15.23 36.59
CA TYR A 22 49.93 -14.67 35.28
C TYR A 22 49.81 -15.75 34.19
N LEU A 23 50.58 -16.82 34.27
CA LEU A 23 50.47 -17.94 33.33
C LEU A 23 49.13 -18.70 33.50
N SER A 24 48.61 -18.84 34.74
CA SER A 24 47.31 -19.48 34.96
C SER A 24 46.15 -18.62 34.49
N VAL A 25 46.22 -17.27 34.58
CA VAL A 25 45.19 -16.35 34.08
C VAL A 25 45.20 -16.30 32.55
N ILE A 26 46.38 -16.33 31.90
CA ILE A 26 46.47 -16.35 30.45
C ILE A 26 45.96 -17.69 29.90
N SER A 27 46.21 -18.82 30.57
CA SER A 27 45.71 -20.12 30.18
C SER A 27 44.18 -20.21 30.34
N ALA A 28 43.60 -19.57 31.36
CA ALA A 28 42.13 -19.52 31.57
C ALA A 28 41.45 -18.59 30.53
N LEU A 29 42.10 -17.47 30.15
CA LEU A 29 41.54 -16.58 29.12
C LEU A 29 41.59 -17.22 27.71
N THR A 30 42.59 -18.02 27.42
CA THR A 30 42.70 -18.69 26.09
C THR A 30 41.73 -19.87 25.97
N LEU A 31 41.38 -20.55 27.10
CA LEU A 31 40.36 -21.59 27.04
C LEU A 31 38.92 -21.06 26.91
N THR A 32 38.62 -19.86 27.42
CA THR A 32 37.30 -19.24 27.24
C THR A 32 37.14 -18.68 25.84
N ALA A 33 38.19 -18.18 25.20
CA ALA A 33 38.15 -17.75 23.80
C ALA A 33 38.03 -18.93 22.82
N ALA A 34 38.55 -20.12 23.15
CA ALA A 34 38.44 -21.30 22.30
C ALA A 34 37.05 -21.98 22.34
N CYS A 35 36.26 -21.75 23.45
CA CYS A 35 34.89 -22.25 23.49
C CYS A 35 33.88 -21.39 22.77
N ASP A 36 34.20 -20.13 22.47
CA ASP A 36 33.30 -19.24 21.74
C ASP A 36 33.56 -19.25 20.22
N MET A 37 34.70 -19.79 19.77
CA MET A 37 34.99 -19.99 18.34
C MET A 37 34.18 -21.13 17.71
N GLY A 38 33.41 -21.88 18.46
CA GLY A 38 32.54 -22.96 17.96
C GLY A 38 31.10 -22.53 17.66
N LYS A 39 30.72 -21.25 17.93
CA LYS A 39 29.38 -20.74 17.72
C LYS A 39 29.26 -19.60 16.72
N SER A 40 30.30 -19.24 16.00
CA SER A 40 30.10 -18.52 14.76
C SER A 40 29.85 -19.55 13.65
N SER A 41 28.76 -20.33 13.78
CA SER A 41 28.07 -20.70 12.58
C SER A 41 27.71 -19.38 11.95
N TYR A 42 28.37 -19.01 10.87
CA TYR A 42 27.85 -18.10 9.90
C TYR A 42 26.59 -18.77 9.34
N GLU A 43 25.52 -18.81 10.14
CA GLU A 43 24.19 -18.91 9.57
C GLU A 43 24.05 -17.60 8.79
N LEU A 44 24.51 -17.60 7.58
CA LEU A 44 24.03 -16.66 6.57
C LEU A 44 22.52 -16.78 6.68
N GLU A 45 21.92 -15.79 7.32
CA GLU A 45 20.46 -15.72 7.44
C GLU A 45 19.92 -15.47 6.04
N VAL A 46 19.76 -16.56 5.31
CA VAL A 46 19.24 -16.52 3.95
C VAL A 46 17.76 -16.30 4.09
N LYS A 47 17.35 -15.03 4.00
CA LYS A 47 15.95 -14.61 4.01
C LYS A 47 15.23 -15.22 2.81
N ALA A 48 13.97 -15.54 3.00
CA ALA A 48 13.09 -15.96 1.92
C ALA A 48 12.29 -14.75 1.44
N ASP A 49 12.70 -14.20 0.31
CA ASP A 49 12.11 -12.97 -0.24
C ASP A 49 11.41 -13.23 -1.56
N ILE A 50 10.35 -12.47 -1.83
CA ILE A 50 9.80 -12.29 -3.17
C ILE A 50 10.69 -11.26 -3.86
N THR A 51 11.27 -11.64 -5.00
CA THR A 51 12.17 -10.76 -5.77
C THR A 51 11.49 -10.17 -7.00
N GLU A 52 10.42 -10.80 -7.47
CA GLU A 52 9.64 -10.34 -8.60
C GLU A 52 8.20 -10.85 -8.44
N PHE A 53 7.23 -9.98 -8.66
CA PHE A 53 5.82 -10.33 -8.69
C PHE A 53 5.10 -9.46 -9.70
N GLU A 54 4.53 -10.07 -10.73
CA GLU A 54 3.83 -9.40 -11.80
C GLU A 54 2.53 -10.14 -12.12
N VAL A 55 1.46 -9.37 -12.34
CA VAL A 55 0.17 -9.88 -12.83
C VAL A 55 -0.24 -9.17 -14.12
N TYR A 56 -1.02 -9.85 -14.95
CA TYR A 56 -1.59 -9.17 -16.11
C TYR A 56 -2.57 -8.08 -15.68
N GLY A 57 -2.54 -6.95 -16.38
CA GLY A 57 -3.38 -5.79 -16.06
C GLY A 57 -2.80 -4.88 -14.97
N GLN A 58 -1.55 -5.09 -14.53
CA GLN A 58 -0.90 -4.15 -13.62
C GLN A 58 -0.31 -2.93 -14.33
N LYS A 59 -0.30 -1.80 -13.63
CA LYS A 59 0.47 -0.58 -13.98
C LYS A 59 1.87 -0.63 -13.39
N SER A 60 1.97 -1.10 -12.15
CA SER A 60 3.24 -1.22 -11.43
C SER A 60 3.10 -2.22 -10.28
N SER A 61 4.24 -2.68 -9.77
CA SER A 61 4.32 -3.40 -8.50
C SER A 61 5.47 -2.83 -7.67
N HIS A 62 5.29 -2.83 -6.36
CA HIS A 62 6.32 -2.45 -5.39
C HIS A 62 6.48 -3.56 -4.37
N ILE A 63 7.72 -3.99 -4.17
CA ILE A 63 8.08 -5.05 -3.22
C ILE A 63 8.85 -4.39 -2.09
N ASP A 64 8.30 -4.45 -0.88
CA ASP A 64 8.94 -4.03 0.35
C ASP A 64 9.47 -5.25 1.09
N ILE A 65 10.80 -5.41 1.10
CA ILE A 65 11.47 -6.57 1.70
C ILE A 65 11.45 -6.48 3.24
N ASP A 66 11.49 -5.29 3.79
CA ASP A 66 11.53 -5.08 5.23
C ASP A 66 10.17 -5.36 5.87
N GLU A 67 9.10 -4.86 5.26
CA GLU A 67 7.71 -5.10 5.67
C GLU A 67 7.16 -6.41 5.14
N ARG A 68 7.84 -7.05 4.19
CA ARG A 68 7.41 -8.27 3.48
C ARG A 68 6.05 -8.11 2.84
N THR A 69 5.90 -7.03 2.09
CA THR A 69 4.68 -6.75 1.36
C THR A 69 4.95 -6.60 -0.14
N VAL A 70 3.96 -6.95 -0.93
CA VAL A 70 3.91 -6.66 -2.37
C VAL A 70 2.65 -5.85 -2.62
N ASN A 71 2.82 -4.62 -3.09
CA ASN A 71 1.74 -3.75 -3.53
C ASN A 71 1.67 -3.74 -5.05
N VAL A 72 0.54 -4.18 -5.61
CA VAL A 72 0.28 -4.21 -7.04
C VAL A 72 -0.72 -3.12 -7.39
N VAL A 73 -0.34 -2.17 -8.23
CA VAL A 73 -1.25 -1.16 -8.77
C VAL A 73 -1.79 -1.65 -10.10
N LEU A 74 -3.11 -1.81 -10.18
CA LEU A 74 -3.79 -2.37 -11.33
C LEU A 74 -4.39 -1.29 -12.24
N ASN A 75 -4.67 -1.68 -13.49
CA ASN A 75 -5.54 -0.91 -14.38
C ASN A 75 -6.99 -0.97 -13.88
N GLU A 76 -7.78 0.03 -14.24
CA GLU A 76 -9.18 0.13 -13.82
C GLU A 76 -10.09 -1.00 -14.32
N ASP A 77 -9.71 -1.62 -15.45
CA ASP A 77 -10.43 -2.72 -16.09
C ASP A 77 -10.01 -4.11 -15.57
N ALA A 78 -8.99 -4.19 -14.73
CA ALA A 78 -8.52 -5.46 -14.19
C ALA A 78 -9.54 -6.06 -13.23
N ARG A 79 -9.73 -7.38 -13.29
CA ARG A 79 -10.59 -8.13 -12.37
C ARG A 79 -9.78 -8.60 -11.17
N LEU A 80 -9.99 -7.98 -10.02
CA LEU A 80 -9.28 -8.31 -8.77
C LEU A 80 -9.49 -9.76 -8.33
N ASP A 81 -10.67 -10.31 -8.60
CA ASP A 81 -11.08 -11.68 -8.23
C ASP A 81 -10.49 -12.76 -9.15
N ASP A 82 -9.86 -12.38 -10.28
CA ASP A 82 -9.42 -13.34 -11.30
C ASP A 82 -8.17 -12.83 -12.05
N LEU A 83 -7.13 -12.47 -11.31
CA LEU A 83 -5.87 -12.01 -11.89
C LEU A 83 -5.00 -13.19 -12.31
N ASN A 84 -4.33 -13.07 -13.44
CA ASN A 84 -3.37 -14.06 -13.89
C ASN A 84 -1.96 -13.61 -13.52
N ILE A 85 -1.21 -14.44 -12.79
CA ILE A 85 0.18 -14.18 -12.44
C ILE A 85 1.01 -14.31 -13.72
N HIS A 86 1.61 -13.20 -14.15
CA HIS A 86 2.52 -13.19 -15.29
C HIS A 86 3.87 -13.75 -14.90
N ARG A 87 4.38 -13.31 -13.75
CA ARG A 87 5.69 -13.74 -13.26
C ARG A 87 5.78 -13.65 -11.75
N VAL A 88 6.36 -14.67 -11.13
CA VAL A 88 6.76 -14.65 -9.72
C VAL A 88 8.15 -15.24 -9.56
N ARG A 89 9.00 -14.59 -8.79
CA ARG A 89 10.35 -15.09 -8.48
C ARG A 89 10.63 -14.91 -6.99
N PHE A 90 11.35 -15.89 -6.47
CA PHE A 90 11.77 -15.92 -5.08
C PHE A 90 13.29 -15.90 -4.98
N SER A 91 13.82 -15.50 -3.84
CA SER A 91 15.24 -15.59 -3.55
C SER A 91 15.73 -17.04 -3.61
N HIS A 92 17.02 -17.25 -3.90
CA HIS A 92 17.59 -18.54 -4.32
C HIS A 92 17.25 -19.74 -3.44
N PHE A 93 17.13 -19.54 -2.12
CA PHE A 93 16.81 -20.63 -1.17
C PHE A 93 15.37 -20.61 -0.65
N ALA A 94 14.55 -19.66 -1.12
CA ALA A 94 13.17 -19.57 -0.74
C ALA A 94 12.32 -20.62 -1.45
N ARG A 95 11.38 -21.19 -0.71
CA ARG A 95 10.37 -22.13 -1.23
C ARG A 95 9.00 -21.64 -0.85
N CYS A 96 8.12 -21.54 -1.81
CA CYS A 96 6.69 -21.32 -1.59
C CYS A 96 5.98 -22.67 -1.57
N ALA A 97 5.22 -22.93 -0.50
CA ALA A 97 4.45 -24.18 -0.39
C ALA A 97 3.13 -24.08 -1.18
N ASP A 98 2.65 -22.86 -1.46
CA ASP A 98 1.42 -22.66 -2.22
C ASP A 98 1.68 -22.81 -3.72
N VAL A 99 1.18 -23.89 -4.27
CA VAL A 99 1.31 -24.24 -5.70
C VAL A 99 0.51 -23.31 -6.62
N ASN A 100 -0.40 -22.51 -6.07
CA ASN A 100 -1.17 -21.53 -6.82
C ASN A 100 -0.40 -20.23 -7.04
N ILE A 101 0.68 -20.01 -6.31
CA ILE A 101 1.56 -18.85 -6.50
C ILE A 101 2.68 -19.22 -7.47
N ALA A 102 2.36 -19.25 -8.74
CA ALA A 102 3.29 -19.59 -9.83
C ALA A 102 2.88 -18.89 -11.14
N ASP A 103 3.84 -18.78 -12.07
CA ASP A 103 3.60 -18.22 -13.40
C ASP A 103 2.42 -18.89 -14.09
N GLY A 104 1.49 -18.12 -14.66
CA GLY A 104 0.30 -18.58 -15.35
C GLY A 104 -0.83 -19.07 -14.44
N LYS A 105 -0.69 -19.01 -13.14
CA LYS A 105 -1.77 -19.31 -12.19
C LYS A 105 -2.63 -18.08 -11.93
N ARG A 106 -3.83 -18.31 -11.40
CA ARG A 106 -4.78 -17.28 -11.04
C ARG A 106 -4.72 -16.99 -9.56
N ILE A 107 -4.90 -15.72 -9.23
CA ILE A 107 -4.93 -15.21 -7.85
C ILE A 107 -6.08 -14.23 -7.69
N ASP A 108 -6.78 -14.31 -6.57
CA ASP A 108 -7.78 -13.34 -6.15
C ASP A 108 -7.09 -12.33 -5.20
N LEU A 109 -7.02 -11.08 -5.62
CA LEU A 109 -6.49 -9.96 -4.84
C LEU A 109 -7.59 -8.93 -4.47
N SER A 110 -8.86 -9.33 -4.47
CA SER A 110 -9.96 -8.49 -3.93
C SER A 110 -9.81 -8.24 -2.43
N SER A 111 -9.01 -9.06 -1.76
CA SER A 111 -8.53 -8.88 -0.40
C SER A 111 -7.05 -9.23 -0.30
N PRO A 112 -6.31 -8.73 0.72
CA PRO A 112 -4.91 -9.07 0.91
C PRO A 112 -4.69 -10.58 1.04
N VAL A 113 -3.75 -11.12 0.29
CA VAL A 113 -3.38 -12.54 0.30
C VAL A 113 -2.07 -12.71 1.05
N THR A 114 -2.05 -13.61 2.03
CA THR A 114 -0.84 -13.98 2.75
C THR A 114 -0.27 -15.27 2.21
N LEU A 115 1.05 -15.32 2.05
CA LEU A 115 1.76 -16.53 1.69
C LEU A 115 2.97 -16.73 2.60
N THR A 116 3.34 -18.00 2.80
CA THR A 116 4.51 -18.35 3.60
C THR A 116 5.62 -18.85 2.67
N LEU A 117 6.76 -18.17 2.74
CA LEU A 117 8.00 -18.63 2.15
C LEU A 117 8.87 -19.27 3.21
N THR A 118 9.50 -20.39 2.90
CA THR A 118 10.43 -21.08 3.80
C THR A 118 11.86 -20.97 3.29
N SER A 119 12.81 -20.75 4.19
CA SER A 119 14.24 -20.87 3.92
C SER A 119 14.91 -21.61 5.07
N GLY A 120 15.46 -22.78 4.77
CA GLY A 120 15.99 -23.69 5.78
C GLY A 120 14.90 -24.17 6.73
N ARG A 121 14.94 -23.69 8.00
CA ARG A 121 13.94 -24.01 9.04
C ARG A 121 13.12 -22.80 9.48
N LYS A 122 13.24 -21.67 8.79
CA LYS A 122 12.54 -20.43 9.11
C LYS A 122 11.44 -20.16 8.10
N ASP A 123 10.33 -19.66 8.60
CA ASP A 123 9.18 -19.24 7.82
C ASP A 123 9.11 -17.71 7.77
N TYR A 124 8.77 -17.19 6.61
CA TYR A 124 8.63 -15.78 6.32
C TYR A 124 7.26 -15.53 5.71
N VAL A 125 6.43 -14.80 6.43
CA VAL A 125 5.07 -14.47 5.97
C VAL A 125 5.14 -13.20 5.15
N TRP A 126 4.61 -13.27 3.93
CA TRP A 126 4.48 -12.17 2.99
C TRP A 126 3.01 -11.84 2.78
N THR A 127 2.71 -10.58 2.53
CA THR A 127 1.36 -10.10 2.18
C THR A 127 1.38 -9.48 0.80
N ILE A 128 0.50 -9.95 -0.08
CA ILE A 128 0.29 -9.38 -1.41
C ILE A 128 -1.03 -8.61 -1.38
N MET A 129 -0.99 -7.35 -1.79
CA MET A 129 -2.13 -6.44 -1.84
C MET A 129 -2.24 -5.85 -3.24
N ALA A 130 -3.47 -5.54 -3.66
CA ALA A 130 -3.72 -4.84 -4.91
C ALA A 130 -4.49 -3.55 -4.67
N GLU A 131 -4.11 -2.52 -5.42
CA GLU A 131 -4.80 -1.25 -5.48
C GLU A 131 -5.29 -1.02 -6.90
N GLN A 132 -6.52 -0.56 -7.05
CA GLN A 132 -7.12 -0.24 -8.33
C GLN A 132 -7.61 1.21 -8.32
N PRO A 133 -6.72 2.19 -8.57
CA PRO A 133 -7.08 3.59 -8.56
C PRO A 133 -8.00 3.91 -9.73
N VAL A 134 -9.16 4.46 -9.42
CA VAL A 134 -10.15 4.91 -10.39
C VAL A 134 -9.99 6.41 -10.61
N SER A 135 -9.96 6.84 -11.88
CA SER A 135 -9.91 8.25 -12.25
C SER A 135 -11.34 8.76 -12.41
N TYR A 136 -11.77 9.59 -11.48
CA TYR A 136 -13.07 10.25 -11.56
C TYR A 136 -12.93 11.64 -12.16
N TYR A 137 -13.91 12.06 -12.97
CA TYR A 137 -13.97 13.43 -13.45
C TYR A 137 -15.39 13.86 -13.82
N VAL A 138 -15.60 15.16 -13.80
CA VAL A 138 -16.79 15.84 -14.35
C VAL A 138 -16.32 17.07 -15.09
N ARG A 139 -16.88 17.27 -16.30
CA ARG A 139 -16.61 18.43 -17.15
C ARG A 139 -17.92 19.10 -17.52
N CYS A 140 -18.01 20.38 -17.16
CA CYS A 140 -19.19 21.21 -17.43
C CYS A 140 -18.80 22.44 -18.25
N GLU A 141 -19.76 22.95 -19.02
CA GLU A 141 -19.61 24.25 -19.69
C GLU A 141 -19.56 25.37 -18.63
N GLY A 142 -18.57 26.27 -18.73
CA GLY A 142 -18.34 27.35 -17.75
C GLY A 142 -17.75 26.88 -16.42
N GLN A 143 -17.23 25.66 -16.34
CA GLN A 143 -16.55 25.17 -15.15
C GLN A 143 -15.26 25.97 -14.88
N VAL A 144 -15.04 26.31 -13.61
CA VAL A 144 -13.84 26.98 -13.12
C VAL A 144 -13.01 26.01 -12.30
N GLY A 145 -11.84 25.63 -12.80
CA GLY A 145 -10.98 24.62 -12.18
C GLY A 145 -11.48 23.20 -12.36
N GLU A 146 -10.87 22.28 -11.64
CA GLU A 146 -11.28 20.88 -11.62
C GLU A 146 -12.43 20.65 -10.63
N ALA A 147 -13.25 19.64 -10.86
CA ALA A 147 -14.28 19.22 -9.91
C ALA A 147 -13.61 18.59 -8.68
N ALA A 148 -14.05 18.99 -7.49
CA ALA A 148 -13.65 18.31 -6.26
C ALA A 148 -14.53 17.07 -6.09
N ILE A 149 -13.92 15.88 -6.16
CA ILE A 149 -14.61 14.59 -6.11
C ILE A 149 -14.17 13.83 -4.88
N ASN A 150 -15.14 13.44 -4.04
CA ASN A 150 -14.93 12.53 -2.93
C ASN A 150 -15.56 11.17 -3.29
N ALA A 151 -14.69 10.21 -3.62
CA ALA A 151 -15.13 8.88 -4.06
C ALA A 151 -15.74 8.06 -2.91
N GLU A 152 -15.27 8.23 -1.69
CA GLU A 152 -15.78 7.53 -0.51
C GLU A 152 -17.19 7.99 -0.12
N ALA A 153 -17.42 9.30 -0.17
CA ALA A 153 -18.72 9.90 0.12
C ALA A 153 -19.66 9.96 -1.10
N HIS A 154 -19.19 9.56 -2.30
CA HIS A 154 -19.88 9.69 -3.57
C HIS A 154 -20.41 11.11 -3.83
N THR A 155 -19.58 12.12 -3.58
CA THR A 155 -19.95 13.52 -3.75
C THR A 155 -19.04 14.24 -4.74
N ILE A 156 -19.65 15.16 -5.47
CA ILE A 156 -19.01 15.97 -6.49
C ILE A 156 -19.31 17.43 -6.21
N CYS A 157 -18.30 18.29 -6.19
CA CYS A 157 -18.48 19.73 -6.09
C CYS A 157 -17.85 20.38 -7.33
N VAL A 158 -18.66 21.13 -8.09
CA VAL A 158 -18.24 21.81 -9.32
C VAL A 158 -18.46 23.30 -9.17
N THR A 159 -17.43 24.11 -9.42
CA THR A 159 -17.53 25.56 -9.44
C THR A 159 -17.85 26.01 -10.87
N ILE A 160 -18.95 26.77 -11.04
CA ILE A 160 -19.43 27.24 -12.33
C ILE A 160 -19.38 28.75 -12.40
N GLN A 161 -18.82 29.30 -13.46
CA GLN A 161 -18.86 30.71 -13.77
C GLN A 161 -20.33 31.13 -13.99
N THR A 162 -20.87 31.91 -13.08
CA THR A 162 -22.24 32.40 -13.22
C THR A 162 -22.24 33.68 -14.05
N THR A 163 -23.00 33.66 -15.15
CA THR A 163 -23.23 34.83 -15.98
C THR A 163 -24.72 35.18 -15.96
N GLY A 164 -25.05 36.40 -15.58
CA GLY A 164 -26.44 36.86 -15.62
C GLY A 164 -26.99 37.31 -14.25
N SER A 165 -28.25 37.73 -14.24
CA SER A 165 -29.00 38.04 -13.01
C SER A 165 -29.47 36.74 -12.33
N SER A 166 -29.85 36.83 -11.07
CA SER A 166 -30.36 35.71 -10.23
C SER A 166 -31.50 34.86 -10.87
N TYR A 167 -32.15 35.38 -11.90
CA TYR A 167 -33.18 34.66 -12.69
C TYR A 167 -32.65 33.91 -13.91
N GLN A 168 -31.35 34.03 -14.22
CA GLN A 168 -30.69 33.41 -15.38
C GLN A 168 -29.36 32.80 -14.98
N ASP A 169 -29.35 32.15 -13.82
CA ASP A 169 -28.15 31.46 -13.35
C ASP A 169 -27.80 30.33 -14.31
N SER A 170 -26.57 30.30 -14.78
CA SER A 170 -26.08 29.30 -15.73
C SER A 170 -26.21 27.86 -15.20
N ARG A 171 -26.31 27.69 -13.87
CA ARG A 171 -26.53 26.39 -13.23
C ARG A 171 -27.90 25.81 -13.48
N MET A 172 -28.94 26.65 -13.78
CA MET A 172 -30.30 26.19 -14.13
C MET A 172 -30.37 25.49 -15.49
N LYS A 173 -29.39 25.71 -16.34
CA LYS A 173 -29.24 25.07 -17.67
C LYS A 173 -27.80 24.65 -17.89
N LEU A 174 -27.25 23.96 -16.91
CA LEU A 174 -25.86 23.52 -16.97
C LEU A 174 -25.70 22.41 -18.00
N LYS A 175 -24.81 22.63 -18.97
CA LYS A 175 -24.42 21.62 -19.91
C LYS A 175 -23.25 20.81 -19.33
N ILE A 176 -23.53 19.57 -19.00
CA ILE A 176 -22.51 18.61 -18.61
C ILE A 176 -21.97 17.99 -19.89
N LEU A 177 -20.70 18.20 -20.14
CA LEU A 177 -20.02 17.79 -21.37
C LEU A 177 -19.65 16.31 -21.33
N ASP A 178 -19.19 15.87 -20.17
CA ASP A 178 -18.73 14.51 -19.93
C ASP A 178 -18.55 14.25 -18.43
N MET A 179 -18.69 13.00 -18.00
CA MET A 179 -18.34 12.57 -16.63
C MET A 179 -18.02 11.09 -16.56
N LYS A 180 -17.12 10.75 -15.64
CA LYS A 180 -16.77 9.40 -15.29
C LYS A 180 -16.82 9.27 -13.77
N LEU A 181 -17.73 8.44 -13.26
CA LEU A 181 -18.02 8.27 -11.83
C LEU A 181 -17.90 6.82 -11.36
N GLY A 182 -17.13 6.02 -12.07
CA GLY A 182 -16.85 4.62 -11.75
C GLY A 182 -15.65 4.11 -12.53
N ARG A 183 -15.41 2.82 -12.43
CA ARG A 183 -14.32 2.12 -13.16
C ARG A 183 -14.53 2.20 -14.67
N GLU A 184 -13.51 1.80 -15.42
CA GLU A 184 -13.63 1.71 -16.89
C GLU A 184 -14.82 0.82 -17.27
N GLY A 185 -15.67 1.32 -18.20
CA GLY A 185 -16.91 0.64 -18.59
C GLY A 185 -18.14 0.96 -17.75
N SER A 186 -18.01 1.70 -16.63
CA SER A 186 -19.15 2.23 -15.88
C SER A 186 -19.92 3.26 -16.71
N ARG A 187 -21.20 3.41 -16.43
CA ARG A 187 -22.06 4.38 -17.15
C ARG A 187 -23.04 5.06 -16.21
N VAL A 188 -23.29 6.34 -16.45
CA VAL A 188 -24.38 7.08 -15.82
C VAL A 188 -25.66 6.71 -16.51
N VAL A 189 -26.63 6.14 -15.79
CA VAL A 189 -27.88 5.64 -16.34
C VAL A 189 -29.07 6.55 -16.07
N SER A 190 -29.04 7.30 -14.98
CA SER A 190 -30.12 8.26 -14.67
C SER A 190 -29.63 9.40 -13.78
N THR A 191 -30.44 10.43 -13.73
CA THR A 191 -30.25 11.59 -12.84
C THR A 191 -31.58 12.03 -12.22
N THR A 192 -31.49 12.61 -11.02
CA THR A 192 -32.67 13.17 -10.32
C THR A 192 -32.30 14.52 -9.72
N GLY A 193 -33.03 15.55 -10.06
CA GLY A 193 -32.91 16.89 -9.48
C GLY A 193 -33.87 17.12 -8.32
N TYR A 194 -33.81 18.32 -7.76
CA TYR A 194 -34.68 18.73 -6.67
C TYR A 194 -36.15 18.70 -7.12
N LYS A 195 -36.98 17.89 -6.42
CA LYS A 195 -38.43 17.68 -6.73
C LYS A 195 -38.71 17.14 -8.14
N GLU A 196 -37.70 16.54 -8.81
CA GLU A 196 -37.87 15.89 -10.08
C GLU A 196 -38.03 14.37 -9.92
N SER A 197 -38.68 13.73 -10.91
CA SER A 197 -38.62 12.28 -11.05
C SER A 197 -37.32 11.87 -11.72
N PRO A 198 -36.82 10.65 -11.49
CA PRO A 198 -35.64 10.15 -12.17
C PRO A 198 -35.77 10.23 -13.68
N GLN A 199 -34.73 10.77 -14.33
CA GLN A 199 -34.64 10.92 -15.79
C GLN A 199 -33.51 10.04 -16.30
N ALA A 200 -33.77 9.24 -17.31
CA ALA A 200 -32.74 8.42 -17.94
C ALA A 200 -31.72 9.30 -18.69
N ILE A 201 -30.46 8.94 -18.58
CA ILE A 201 -29.34 9.53 -19.36
C ILE A 201 -28.87 8.48 -20.35
N SER A 202 -28.87 8.81 -21.62
CA SER A 202 -28.37 7.95 -22.70
C SER A 202 -26.93 8.28 -23.09
N GLY A 203 -26.37 9.37 -22.57
CA GLY A 203 -25.01 9.82 -22.86
C GLY A 203 -24.82 11.31 -22.65
N PHE A 204 -23.61 11.77 -22.84
CA PHE A 204 -23.21 13.17 -22.77
C PHE A 204 -22.94 13.72 -24.17
N PRO A 205 -23.08 15.05 -24.41
CA PRO A 205 -23.46 16.08 -23.45
C PRO A 205 -24.96 16.09 -23.12
N VAL A 206 -25.28 16.52 -21.87
CA VAL A 206 -26.66 16.69 -21.38
C VAL A 206 -26.82 18.06 -20.73
N VAL A 207 -28.02 18.66 -20.82
CA VAL A 207 -28.36 19.94 -20.19
C VAL A 207 -29.33 19.67 -19.06
N LEU A 208 -28.96 20.07 -17.84
CA LEU A 208 -29.71 19.78 -16.62
C LEU A 208 -29.81 21.03 -15.74
N ASP A 209 -30.87 21.10 -14.91
CA ASP A 209 -30.94 22.07 -13.83
C ASP A 209 -30.10 21.55 -12.63
N CYS A 210 -28.98 22.20 -12.40
CA CYS A 210 -28.06 21.90 -11.31
C CYS A 210 -27.98 23.08 -10.33
N PHE A 211 -28.99 23.94 -10.26
CA PHE A 211 -29.03 25.03 -9.28
C PHE A 211 -29.10 24.50 -7.84
N PHE A 212 -29.83 23.44 -7.65
CA PHE A 212 -29.83 22.64 -6.43
C PHE A 212 -28.96 21.38 -6.61
N GLU A 213 -28.77 20.65 -5.55
CA GLU A 213 -28.11 19.34 -5.62
C GLU A 213 -28.82 18.41 -6.60
N ARG A 214 -28.03 17.60 -7.26
CA ARG A 214 -28.53 16.64 -8.25
C ARG A 214 -27.80 15.31 -8.07
N THR A 215 -28.57 14.23 -8.11
CA THR A 215 -28.01 12.89 -8.01
C THR A 215 -27.84 12.26 -9.39
N PHE A 216 -26.81 11.42 -9.53
CA PHE A 216 -26.52 10.59 -10.69
C PHE A 216 -26.44 9.14 -10.26
N THR A 217 -27.18 8.28 -10.94
CA THR A 217 -27.12 6.84 -10.73
C THR A 217 -26.15 6.25 -11.76
N VAL A 218 -25.17 5.53 -11.25
CA VAL A 218 -24.09 4.92 -12.06
C VAL A 218 -24.19 3.41 -11.92
N GLU A 219 -24.19 2.72 -13.06
CA GLU A 219 -23.96 1.29 -13.12
C GLU A 219 -22.45 1.03 -13.26
N ASP A 220 -21.86 0.36 -12.29
CA ASP A 220 -20.45 0.01 -12.25
C ASP A 220 -20.29 -1.50 -12.05
N HIS A 221 -20.05 -2.24 -13.14
CA HIS A 221 -19.82 -3.69 -13.15
C HIS A 221 -20.90 -4.52 -12.40
N GLY A 222 -22.17 -4.13 -12.59
CA GLY A 222 -23.32 -4.83 -11.98
C GLY A 222 -23.75 -4.27 -10.63
N GLU A 223 -22.99 -3.33 -10.10
CA GLU A 223 -23.38 -2.57 -8.92
C GLU A 223 -24.01 -1.25 -9.31
N THR A 224 -24.88 -0.72 -8.46
CA THR A 224 -25.52 0.59 -8.66
C THR A 224 -25.05 1.53 -7.56
N VAL A 225 -24.42 2.63 -7.96
CA VAL A 225 -23.90 3.66 -7.05
C VAL A 225 -24.60 4.99 -7.34
N VAL A 226 -24.98 5.72 -6.29
CA VAL A 226 -25.59 7.04 -6.41
C VAL A 226 -24.60 8.11 -5.98
N TRP A 227 -24.32 9.05 -6.89
CA TRP A 227 -23.47 10.19 -6.67
C TRP A 227 -24.28 11.47 -6.51
N THR A 228 -23.89 12.34 -5.61
CA THR A 228 -24.50 13.66 -5.39
C THR A 228 -23.59 14.77 -5.91
N MET A 229 -24.08 15.56 -6.85
CA MET A 229 -23.37 16.73 -7.37
C MET A 229 -23.95 18.02 -6.80
N ILE A 230 -23.05 18.88 -6.34
CA ILE A 230 -23.34 20.24 -5.85
C ILE A 230 -22.62 21.21 -6.77
N THR A 231 -23.31 22.23 -7.25
CA THR A 231 -22.70 23.30 -8.05
C THR A 231 -22.61 24.59 -7.24
N LEU A 232 -21.43 25.18 -7.24
CA LEU A 232 -21.14 26.46 -6.58
C LEU A 232 -20.95 27.56 -7.63
N PRO A 233 -21.44 28.79 -7.37
CA PRO A 233 -21.09 29.92 -8.20
C PRO A 233 -19.61 30.32 -7.99
N ALA A 234 -18.91 30.72 -9.08
CA ALA A 234 -17.56 31.28 -9.01
C ALA A 234 -17.63 32.76 -8.64
#